data_c620e5739127a8fe0e845f0fedf60e36
#
_entry.id   c620e5739127a8fe0e845f0fedf60e36
#
_cell.length_a   1.000
_cell.length_b   1.000
_cell.length_c   1.000
_cell.angle_alpha   90.00
_cell.angle_beta   90.00
_cell.angle_gamma   90.00
#
_symmetry.space_group_name_H-M   'P 1'
#
loop_
_entity.id
_entity.type
_entity.pdbx_description
1 polymer ?
#
loop_
_entity_poly.entity_id
_entity_poly.type
_entity_poly.pdbx_seq_one_letter_code
_entity_poly.pdbx_strand_id
1 'polypeptide(L)' 'MIQLALTINGEGRMVPGPATVQDLLDRLGLDAQGIVVELNRRIVRRPEIGETALQDGDVLELVHFVGGG' A
#
# COMPACT_ATOMS: atom_id res chain seq x y z
N MET A 1 -17.80 -9.65 6.82
CA MET A 1 -16.48 -8.98 6.90
C MET A 1 -15.68 -9.25 5.67
N ILE A 2 -15.13 -8.19 5.10
CA ILE A 2 -14.33 -8.32 3.89
C ILE A 2 -12.88 -8.52 4.27
N GLN A 3 -12.24 -9.52 3.66
CA GLN A 3 -10.81 -9.73 3.79
C GLN A 3 -10.21 -9.59 2.42
N LEU A 4 -9.14 -8.82 2.33
CA LEU A 4 -8.43 -8.60 1.09
C LEU A 4 -7.13 -9.39 1.12
N ALA A 5 -6.93 -10.25 0.12
CA ALA A 5 -5.68 -10.96 -0.04
C ALA A 5 -4.76 -10.10 -0.88
N LEU A 6 -3.71 -9.60 -0.27
CA LEU A 6 -2.75 -8.73 -0.94
C LEU A 6 -1.40 -9.41 -1.00
N THR A 7 -0.61 -9.04 -2.00
CA THR A 7 0.81 -9.42 -2.04
C THR A 7 1.61 -8.14 -1.84
N ILE A 8 2.42 -8.09 -0.80
CA ILE A 8 3.19 -6.91 -0.47
C ILE A 8 4.66 -7.28 -0.43
N ASN A 9 5.45 -6.69 -1.33
CA ASN A 9 6.87 -6.99 -1.45
C ASN A 9 7.10 -8.50 -1.55
N GLY A 10 6.26 -9.16 -2.35
CA GLY A 10 6.39 -10.58 -2.61
C GLY A 10 5.76 -11.49 -1.57
N GLU A 11 5.18 -10.94 -0.50
CA GLU A 11 4.59 -11.76 0.56
C GLU A 11 3.08 -11.61 0.61
N GLY A 12 2.40 -12.72 0.74
CA GLY A 12 0.94 -12.70 0.88
C GLY A 12 0.52 -12.19 2.24
N ARG A 13 -0.50 -11.36 2.26
CA ARG A 13 -1.01 -10.78 3.49
C ARG A 13 -2.52 -10.57 3.39
N MET A 14 -3.22 -10.94 4.44
CA MET A 14 -4.66 -10.68 4.52
C MET A 14 -4.87 -9.42 5.35
N VAL A 15 -5.66 -8.50 4.81
CA VAL A 15 -6.02 -7.30 5.57
C VAL A 15 -7.53 -7.11 5.54
N PRO A 16 -8.10 -6.53 6.58
CA PRO A 16 -9.54 -6.27 6.56
C PRO A 16 -9.86 -5.15 5.58
N GLY A 17 -10.97 -5.30 4.90
CA GLY A 17 -11.46 -4.30 3.98
C GLY A 17 -12.82 -3.76 4.41
N PRO A 18 -13.28 -2.72 3.76
CA PRO A 18 -12.59 -1.99 2.71
C PRO A 18 -11.37 -1.24 3.24
N ALA A 19 -10.41 -0.98 2.36
CA ALA A 19 -9.18 -0.30 2.77
C ALA A 19 -8.61 0.50 1.59
N THR A 20 -8.00 1.62 1.92
CA THR A 20 -7.24 2.41 0.96
C THR A 20 -5.76 2.08 1.12
N VAL A 21 -4.94 2.60 0.22
CA VAL A 21 -3.50 2.48 0.37
C VAL A 21 -3.04 3.12 1.68
N GLN A 22 -3.63 4.26 2.06
CA GLN A 22 -3.27 4.91 3.31
C GLN A 22 -3.61 4.01 4.51
N ASP A 23 -4.77 3.36 4.48
CA ASP A 23 -5.15 2.44 5.55
C ASP A 23 -4.12 1.32 5.71
N LEU A 24 -3.62 0.81 4.58
CA LEU A 24 -2.60 -0.23 4.62
C LEU A 24 -1.31 0.28 5.24
N LEU A 25 -0.86 1.46 4.83
CA LEU A 25 0.36 2.03 5.38
C LEU A 25 0.23 2.27 6.88
N ASP A 26 -0.91 2.77 7.31
CA ASP A 26 -1.18 2.98 8.73
C ASP A 26 -1.13 1.67 9.50
N ARG A 27 -1.72 0.63 8.94
CA ARG A 27 -1.74 -0.70 9.56
C ARG A 27 -0.33 -1.28 9.69
N LEU A 28 0.53 -1.00 8.71
CA LEU A 28 1.91 -1.47 8.73
C LEU A 28 2.83 -0.56 9.54
N GLY A 29 2.33 0.56 10.04
CA GLY A 29 3.13 1.50 10.80
C GLY A 29 4.10 2.28 9.94
N LEU A 30 3.77 2.50 8.68
CA LEU A 30 4.66 3.15 7.73
C LEU A 30 4.20 4.58 7.45
N ASP A 31 5.18 5.46 7.30
CA ASP A 31 4.93 6.87 6.98
C ASP A 31 4.93 7.03 5.47
N ALA A 32 3.81 7.49 4.92
CA ALA A 32 3.67 7.68 3.48
C ALA A 32 4.72 8.62 2.90
N GLN A 33 5.25 9.53 3.69
CA GLN A 33 6.23 10.49 3.18
C GLN A 33 7.56 9.86 2.86
N GLY A 34 7.88 8.73 3.46
CA GLY A 34 9.15 8.07 3.22
C GLY A 34 9.07 6.87 2.31
N ILE A 35 7.94 6.68 1.63
CA ILE A 35 7.70 5.47 0.89
C ILE A 35 7.20 5.78 -0.51
N VAL A 36 7.73 5.03 -1.48
CA VAL A 36 7.16 4.98 -2.82
C VAL A 36 6.25 3.75 -2.86
N VAL A 37 5.02 3.95 -3.27
CA VAL A 37 4.03 2.89 -3.38
C VAL A 37 3.80 2.56 -4.84
N GLU A 38 3.94 1.28 -5.17
CA GLU A 38 3.60 0.79 -6.49
C GLU A 38 2.44 -0.18 -6.31
N LEU A 39 1.36 0.04 -7.03
CA LEU A 39 0.18 -0.80 -6.97
C LEU A 39 -0.05 -1.38 -8.36
N ASN A 40 0.07 -2.70 -8.47
CA ASN A 40 -0.10 -3.41 -9.73
C ASN A 40 0.75 -2.77 -10.84
N ARG A 41 2.02 -2.48 -10.49
CA ARG A 41 3.04 -1.93 -11.39
C ARG A 41 2.80 -0.47 -11.76
N ARG A 42 1.98 0.24 -11.00
CA ARG A 42 1.74 1.66 -11.23
C ARG A 42 2.05 2.42 -9.95
N ILE A 43 2.76 3.51 -10.10
CA ILE A 43 3.08 4.33 -8.93
C ILE A 43 1.84 5.07 -8.47
N VAL A 44 1.57 4.96 -7.17
CA VAL A 44 0.49 5.71 -6.54
C VAL A 44 1.10 7.00 -6.01
N ARG A 45 0.67 8.11 -6.56
CA ARG A 45 1.21 9.40 -6.17
C ARG A 45 0.68 9.82 -4.82
N ARG A 46 1.43 10.66 -4.15
CA ARG A 46 1.10 11.08 -2.79
C ARG A 46 -0.34 11.57 -2.62
N PRO A 47 -0.85 12.44 -3.49
CA PRO A 47 -2.23 12.89 -3.32
C PRO A 47 -3.27 11.79 -3.47
N GLU A 48 -2.89 10.68 -4.12
CA GLU A 48 -3.81 9.58 -4.38
C GLU A 48 -3.80 8.51 -3.30
N ILE A 49 -2.83 8.55 -2.40
CA ILE A 49 -2.64 7.48 -1.42
C ILE A 49 -3.89 7.30 -0.54
N GLY A 50 -4.51 8.38 -0.14
CA GLY A 50 -5.71 8.31 0.68
C GLY A 50 -6.98 8.04 -0.09
N GLU A 51 -6.92 8.06 -1.41
CA GLU A 51 -8.12 7.89 -2.25
C GLU A 51 -8.12 6.60 -3.05
N THR A 52 -7.02 5.88 -3.06
CA THR A 52 -6.91 4.67 -3.86
C THR A 52 -7.38 3.47 -3.04
N ALA A 53 -8.49 2.89 -3.46
CA ALA A 53 -9.06 1.72 -2.79
C ALA A 53 -8.30 0.47 -3.22
N LEU A 54 -8.01 -0.39 -2.24
CA LEU A 54 -7.38 -1.67 -2.50
C LEU A 54 -8.45 -2.71 -2.83
N GLN A 55 -8.07 -3.68 -3.64
CA GLN A 55 -8.94 -4.76 -4.04
C GLN A 55 -8.26 -6.09 -3.76
N ASP A 56 -9.09 -7.11 -3.58
CA ASP A 56 -8.59 -8.46 -3.39
C ASP A 56 -7.71 -8.85 -4.56
N GLY A 57 -6.54 -9.40 -4.26
CA GLY A 57 -5.59 -9.80 -5.30
C GLY A 57 -4.58 -8.73 -5.70
N ASP A 58 -4.68 -7.54 -5.13
CA ASP A 58 -3.73 -6.47 -5.48
C ASP A 58 -2.31 -6.84 -5.08
N VAL A 59 -1.36 -6.37 -5.90
CA VAL A 59 0.07 -6.58 -5.68
C VAL A 59 0.71 -5.23 -5.45
N LEU A 60 1.37 -5.07 -4.31
CA LEU A 60 2.02 -3.81 -3.96
C LEU A 60 3.51 -4.01 -3.73
N GLU A 61 4.26 -2.99 -4.13
CA GLU A 61 5.65 -2.86 -3.76
C GLU A 61 5.80 -1.57 -2.98
N LEU A 62 6.32 -1.69 -1.78
CA LEU A 62 6.55 -0.55 -0.90
C LEU A 62 8.03 -0.38 -0.72
N VAL A 63 8.57 0.72 -1.18
CA VAL A 63 10.00 0.96 -1.16
C VAL A 63 10.30 2.19 -0.31
N HIS A 64 11.07 2.00 0.75
CA HIS A 64 11.59 3.11 1.53
C HIS A 64 12.71 3.75 0.72
N PHE A 65 12.64 5.05 0.55
CA PHE A 65 13.79 5.70 -0.01
C PHE A 65 14.53 6.44 1.09
N VAL A 66 15.83 6.28 1.07
CA VAL A 66 16.70 7.03 1.97
C VAL A 66 16.87 8.36 1.28
N GLY A 67 15.97 9.25 1.57
CA GLY A 67 16.05 10.56 0.98
C GLY A 67 17.34 11.21 1.38
N GLY A 68 18.16 11.47 0.43
CA GLY A 68 19.36 12.21 0.70
C GLY A 68 19.01 13.66 0.86
N GLY A 69 18.64 13.99 1.91
CA GLY A 69 18.49 15.37 2.10
C GLY A 69 17.32 16.06 2.06
#